data_2a8d7118882824c1bc9861325e5df3df
#
_entry.id   2a8d7118882824c1bc9861325e5df3df
#
_cell.length_a   1.000
_cell.length_b   1.000
_cell.length_c   1.000
_cell.angle_alpha   90.00
_cell.angle_beta   90.00
_cell.angle_gamma   90.00
#
_symmetry.space_group_name_H-M   'P 1'
#
loop_
_entity.id
_entity.type
_entity.pdbx_description
1 polymer ?
#
loop_
_entity_poly.entity_id
_entity_poly.type
_entity_poly.pdbx_seq_one_letter_code
_entity_poly.pdbx_strand_id
1 'polypeptide(L)'
;YDMHASANSCYHFHIADANGGSVIVEYIDDEMSVVQDDAATNFLLTPGEYDFGKGEDRYATLRETLDANGGIFENGDLAMNLLEAVSQQVSEEKKSSTQWSCVYDQHAVSVDIAMNMNYEKVYTFGL
;
A
#
# COMPACT_ATOMS: atom_id res chain seq x y z
N TYR A 1 20.40 5.86 -6.84
CA TYR A 1 19.81 5.10 -7.96
C TYR A 1 18.67 5.95 -8.53
N ASP A 2 18.85 6.47 -9.73
CA ASP A 2 17.74 7.08 -10.48
C ASP A 2 16.86 5.95 -11.02
N MET A 3 15.69 5.78 -10.43
CA MET A 3 14.67 4.91 -10.99
C MET A 3 13.77 5.76 -11.89
N HIS A 4 13.92 5.62 -13.19
CA HIS A 4 13.02 6.26 -14.14
C HIS A 4 11.80 5.37 -14.35
N ALA A 5 10.61 5.86 -13.98
CA ALA A 5 9.36 5.27 -14.45
C ALA A 5 9.17 5.63 -15.93
N SER A 6 8.70 4.69 -16.75
CA SER A 6 8.38 5.00 -18.14
C SER A 6 7.26 6.05 -18.19
N ALA A 7 7.28 6.94 -19.18
CA ALA A 7 6.31 8.03 -19.36
C ALA A 7 4.83 7.59 -19.40
N ASN A 8 4.53 6.30 -19.44
CA ASN A 8 3.18 5.72 -19.46
C ASN A 8 2.79 4.99 -18.17
N SER A 9 3.61 5.08 -17.10
CA SER A 9 3.36 4.34 -15.86
C SER A 9 3.80 5.21 -14.69
N CYS A 10 2.85 5.86 -14.06
CA CYS A 10 3.10 6.49 -12.76
C CYS A 10 3.14 5.40 -11.71
N TYR A 11 4.31 5.19 -11.13
CA TYR A 11 4.49 4.31 -9.97
C TYR A 11 4.81 5.15 -8.76
N HIS A 12 4.28 4.77 -7.63
CA HIS A 12 4.78 5.22 -6.36
C HIS A 12 5.37 4.04 -5.58
N PHE A 13 6.35 4.33 -4.77
CA PHE A 13 7.02 3.36 -3.91
C PHE A 13 6.78 3.75 -2.47
N HIS A 14 6.17 2.87 -1.71
CA HIS A 14 6.10 3.02 -0.28
C HIS A 14 7.37 2.42 0.32
N ILE A 15 8.14 3.24 1.01
CA ILE A 15 9.40 2.85 1.64
C ILE A 15 9.26 3.04 3.14
N ALA A 16 9.38 1.95 3.88
CA ALA A 16 9.33 1.97 5.34
C ALA A 16 10.57 1.27 5.93
N ASP A 17 10.97 1.68 7.13
CA ASP A 17 12.08 1.08 7.85
C ASP A 17 11.66 0.56 9.23
N ALA A 18 12.52 -0.28 9.84
CA ALA A 18 12.26 -0.88 11.15
C ALA A 18 12.25 0.13 12.34
N ASN A 19 12.59 1.39 12.11
CA ASN A 19 12.55 2.45 13.11
C ASN A 19 11.26 3.29 13.03
N GLY A 20 10.33 2.91 12.13
CA GLY A 20 9.04 3.59 11.94
C GLY A 20 9.10 4.76 10.93
N GLY A 21 10.21 4.92 10.22
CA GLY A 21 10.27 5.85 9.09
C GLY A 21 9.41 5.35 7.92
N SER A 22 8.62 6.23 7.31
CA SER A 22 7.78 5.91 6.16
C SER A 22 7.69 7.09 5.21
N VAL A 23 7.86 6.83 3.91
CA VAL A 23 7.70 7.81 2.85
C VAL A 23 7.10 7.17 1.60
N ILE A 24 6.39 7.97 0.83
CA ILE A 24 5.95 7.62 -0.52
C ILE A 24 6.82 8.39 -1.52
N VAL A 25 7.44 7.66 -2.43
CA VAL A 25 8.22 8.24 -3.53
C VAL A 25 7.41 8.11 -4.81
N GLU A 26 7.19 9.22 -5.48
CA GLU A 26 6.43 9.32 -6.73
C GLU A 26 7.31 9.92 -7.82
N TYR A 27 7.08 9.48 -9.05
CA TYR A 27 7.71 10.08 -10.24
C TYR A 27 6.62 10.63 -11.14
N ILE A 28 6.70 11.94 -11.39
CA ILE A 28 5.73 12.67 -12.20
C ILE A 28 6.52 13.49 -13.20
N ASP A 29 6.30 13.27 -14.49
CA ASP A 29 7.02 13.93 -15.58
C ASP A 29 8.56 13.85 -15.43
N ASP A 30 9.06 12.67 -15.04
CA ASP A 30 10.48 12.38 -14.75
C ASP A 30 11.06 13.13 -13.53
N GLU A 31 10.23 13.83 -12.77
CA GLU A 31 10.62 14.45 -11.51
C GLU A 31 10.24 13.58 -10.31
N MET A 32 11.19 13.42 -9.39
CA MET A 32 10.97 12.68 -8.15
C MET A 32 10.34 13.59 -7.09
N SER A 33 9.24 13.13 -6.53
CA SER A 33 8.58 13.73 -5.36
C SER A 33 8.63 12.77 -4.18
N VAL A 34 8.83 13.30 -2.98
CA VAL A 34 8.82 12.52 -1.73
C VAL A 34 7.73 13.07 -0.83
N VAL A 35 6.71 12.27 -0.58
CA VAL A 35 5.58 12.63 0.27
C VAL A 35 5.72 11.90 1.62
N GLN A 36 5.59 12.64 2.72
CA GLN A 36 5.58 12.06 4.06
C GLN A 36 4.19 11.48 4.32
N ASP A 37 4.03 10.20 4.06
CA ASP A 37 2.80 9.46 4.30
C ASP A 37 3.13 8.00 4.62
N ASP A 38 2.23 7.32 5.30
CA ASP A 38 2.30 5.91 5.65
C ASP A 38 1.23 5.07 4.93
N ALA A 39 0.50 5.68 3.99
CA ALA A 39 -0.50 5.01 3.17
C ALA A 39 -0.43 5.48 1.71
N ALA A 40 -0.62 4.57 0.78
CA ALA A 40 -0.76 4.86 -0.64
C ALA A 40 -1.75 3.91 -1.30
N THR A 41 -2.44 4.39 -2.33
CA THR A 41 -3.31 3.58 -3.20
C THR A 41 -3.05 3.93 -4.66
N ASN A 42 -4.00 3.80 -5.55
CA ASN A 42 -3.76 3.96 -6.99
C ASN A 42 -3.94 5.41 -7.50
N PHE A 43 -3.66 6.43 -6.69
CA PHE A 43 -3.62 7.83 -7.10
C PHE A 43 -2.39 8.53 -6.52
N LEU A 44 -1.95 9.62 -7.13
CA LEU A 44 -0.78 10.37 -6.66
C LEU A 44 -1.12 11.23 -5.44
N LEU A 45 -0.26 11.19 -4.44
CA LEU A 45 -0.35 12.01 -3.23
C LEU A 45 0.29 13.39 -3.42
N THR A 46 1.22 13.51 -4.37
CA THR A 46 1.82 14.79 -4.74
C THR A 46 0.72 15.74 -5.25
N PRO A 47 0.61 16.97 -4.70
CA PRO A 47 -0.42 17.90 -5.13
C PRO A 47 -0.36 18.21 -6.63
N GLY A 48 -1.50 18.11 -7.32
CA GLY A 48 -1.63 18.36 -8.75
C GLY A 48 -3.01 17.98 -9.26
N GLU A 49 -3.26 18.25 -10.54
CA GLU A 49 -4.45 17.78 -11.24
C GLU A 49 -4.05 16.63 -12.17
N TYR A 50 -4.58 15.44 -11.92
CA TYR A 50 -4.28 14.23 -12.66
C TYR A 50 -5.58 13.63 -13.19
N ASP A 51 -5.60 13.25 -14.46
CA ASP A 51 -6.75 12.62 -15.12
C ASP A 51 -6.76 11.08 -14.97
N PHE A 52 -5.87 10.56 -14.13
CA PHE A 52 -5.71 9.16 -13.83
C PHE A 52 -5.59 8.93 -12.31
N GLY A 53 -5.74 7.69 -11.93
CA GLY A 53 -5.70 7.27 -10.53
C GLY A 53 -7.10 7.01 -9.99
N LYS A 54 -7.16 6.11 -9.03
CA LYS A 54 -8.39 5.73 -8.31
C LYS A 54 -7.98 5.14 -6.98
N GLY A 55 -8.91 5.12 -6.03
CA GLY A 55 -8.68 4.46 -4.76
C GLY A 55 -8.66 5.41 -3.57
N GLU A 56 -9.19 6.60 -3.75
CA GLU A 56 -9.40 7.57 -2.68
C GLU A 56 -10.28 6.99 -1.57
N ASP A 57 -11.26 6.16 -1.94
CA ASP A 57 -12.12 5.42 -1.01
C ASP A 57 -11.31 4.47 -0.12
N ARG A 58 -10.38 3.73 -0.73
CA ARG A 58 -9.49 2.81 0.00
C ARG A 58 -8.45 3.58 0.83
N TYR A 59 -7.92 4.67 0.29
CA TYR A 59 -7.00 5.53 1.01
C TYR A 59 -7.68 6.14 2.26
N ALA A 60 -8.92 6.60 2.13
CA ALA A 60 -9.69 7.11 3.26
C ALA A 60 -9.85 6.03 4.36
N THR A 61 -10.14 4.77 3.98
CA THR A 61 -10.22 3.64 4.92
C THR A 61 -8.88 3.37 5.60
N LEU A 62 -7.76 3.42 4.85
CA LEU A 62 -6.42 3.27 5.41
C LEU A 62 -6.14 4.37 6.43
N ARG A 63 -6.37 5.65 6.05
CA ARG A 63 -6.12 6.80 6.94
C ARG A 63 -6.95 6.75 8.22
N GLU A 64 -8.25 6.47 8.10
CA GLU A 64 -9.14 6.36 9.26
C GLU A 64 -8.63 5.30 10.25
N THR A 65 -8.21 4.14 9.75
CA THR A 65 -7.69 3.06 10.60
C THR A 65 -6.34 3.40 11.21
N LEU A 66 -5.40 3.94 10.42
CA LEU A 66 -4.07 4.32 10.90
C LEU A 66 -4.17 5.44 11.94
N ASP A 67 -4.98 6.46 11.69
CA ASP A 67 -5.18 7.57 12.62
C ASP A 67 -5.82 7.10 13.93
N ALA A 68 -6.79 6.18 13.88
CA ALA A 68 -7.42 5.60 15.06
C ALA A 68 -6.45 4.78 15.92
N ASN A 69 -5.45 4.13 15.30
CA ASN A 69 -4.46 3.27 15.96
C ASN A 69 -3.14 4.00 16.25
N GLY A 70 -3.03 5.29 15.88
CA GLY A 70 -1.76 6.04 16.00
C GLY A 70 -0.66 5.48 15.09
N GLY A 71 -1.02 4.88 13.94
CA GLY A 71 -0.09 4.27 12.99
C GLY A 71 0.50 2.94 13.44
N ILE A 72 0.00 2.32 14.51
CA ILE A 72 0.58 1.12 15.12
C ILE A 72 -0.46 0.00 15.14
N PHE A 73 -0.06 -1.19 14.71
CA PHE A 73 -0.82 -2.42 14.88
C PHE A 73 -0.20 -3.29 15.97
N GLU A 74 -1.01 -3.83 16.88
CA GLU A 74 -0.56 -4.70 17.95
C GLU A 74 -0.01 -6.04 17.43
N ASN A 75 -0.45 -6.46 16.27
CA ASN A 75 -0.02 -7.71 15.62
C ASN A 75 -0.29 -7.68 14.11
N GLY A 76 0.27 -8.65 13.39
CA GLY A 76 0.12 -8.80 11.94
C GLY A 76 -1.31 -9.10 11.49
N ASP A 77 -2.12 -9.76 12.33
CA ASP A 77 -3.51 -10.09 11.97
C ASP A 77 -4.36 -8.83 11.80
N LEU A 78 -4.17 -7.81 12.65
CA LEU A 78 -4.89 -6.54 12.52
C LEU A 78 -4.47 -5.78 11.26
N ALA A 79 -3.19 -5.84 10.90
CA ALA A 79 -2.71 -5.27 9.64
C ALA A 79 -3.28 -6.04 8.42
N MET A 80 -3.34 -7.38 8.50
CA MET A 80 -3.93 -8.21 7.44
C MET A 80 -5.44 -7.94 7.28
N ASN A 81 -6.19 -7.74 8.37
CA ASN A 81 -7.60 -7.36 8.34
C ASN A 81 -7.82 -6.00 7.64
N LEU A 82 -6.91 -5.04 7.84
CA LEU A 82 -6.97 -3.78 7.11
C LEU A 82 -6.72 -4.00 5.61
N LEU A 83 -5.75 -4.84 5.24
CA LEU A 83 -5.51 -5.19 3.83
C LEU A 83 -6.72 -5.90 3.20
N GLU A 84 -7.44 -6.73 3.96
CA GLU A 84 -8.70 -7.33 3.53
C GLU A 84 -9.76 -6.25 3.26
N ALA A 85 -9.94 -5.32 4.19
CA ALA A 85 -10.94 -4.24 4.09
C ALA A 85 -10.73 -3.34 2.85
N VAL A 86 -9.46 -3.15 2.43
CA VAL A 86 -9.12 -2.36 1.24
C VAL A 86 -8.83 -3.21 0.00
N SER A 87 -9.07 -4.52 0.06
CA SER A 87 -8.87 -5.41 -1.09
C SER A 87 -9.87 -5.10 -2.21
N GLN A 88 -9.40 -5.26 -3.45
CA GLN A 88 -10.22 -4.98 -4.64
C GLN A 88 -10.76 -6.28 -5.24
N GLN A 89 -12.07 -6.37 -5.36
CA GLN A 89 -12.74 -7.46 -6.07
C GLN A 89 -13.05 -7.09 -7.53
N VAL A 90 -13.14 -8.09 -8.39
CA VAL A 90 -13.62 -7.89 -9.77
C VAL A 90 -15.07 -7.40 -9.76
N SER A 91 -15.36 -6.38 -10.52
CA SER A 91 -16.70 -5.84 -10.75
C SER A 91 -16.86 -5.43 -12.21
N GLU A 92 -18.02 -4.92 -12.60
CA GLU A 92 -18.24 -4.39 -13.96
C GLU A 92 -17.27 -3.24 -14.29
N GLU A 93 -16.87 -2.44 -13.28
CA GLU A 93 -15.96 -1.31 -13.42
C GLU A 93 -14.49 -1.69 -13.20
N LYS A 94 -14.24 -2.70 -12.36
CA LYS A 94 -12.90 -3.13 -11.93
C LYS A 94 -12.61 -4.51 -12.51
N LYS A 95 -11.73 -4.57 -13.49
CA LYS A 95 -11.40 -5.81 -14.23
C LYS A 95 -10.31 -6.65 -13.58
N SER A 96 -9.75 -6.21 -12.47
CA SER A 96 -8.71 -6.91 -11.72
C SER A 96 -9.08 -7.01 -10.24
N SER A 97 -8.57 -8.02 -9.58
CA SER A 97 -8.71 -8.23 -8.14
C SER A 97 -7.36 -8.22 -7.45
N THR A 98 -7.37 -8.02 -6.14
CA THR A 98 -6.19 -8.22 -5.30
C THR A 98 -5.74 -9.68 -5.40
N GLN A 99 -4.51 -9.90 -5.87
CA GLN A 99 -3.97 -11.25 -6.08
C GLN A 99 -3.29 -11.78 -4.84
N TRP A 100 -2.66 -10.91 -4.07
CA TRP A 100 -2.06 -11.22 -2.77
C TRP A 100 -2.06 -9.99 -1.88
N SER A 101 -2.00 -10.23 -0.57
CA SER A 101 -1.76 -9.22 0.45
C SER A 101 -0.61 -9.70 1.34
N CYS A 102 0.31 -8.82 1.68
CA CYS A 102 1.49 -9.13 2.47
C CYS A 102 1.62 -8.20 3.67
N VAL A 103 1.95 -8.77 4.82
CA VAL A 103 2.38 -8.02 6.01
C VAL A 103 3.82 -8.42 6.32
N TYR A 104 4.72 -7.45 6.32
CA TYR A 104 6.13 -7.65 6.66
C TYR A 104 6.38 -7.25 8.10
N ASP A 105 6.85 -8.18 8.92
CA ASP A 105 7.41 -7.86 10.23
C ASP A 105 8.92 -7.69 10.09
N GLN A 106 9.36 -6.44 10.09
CA GLN A 106 10.77 -6.09 9.92
C GLN A 106 11.63 -6.43 11.15
N HIS A 107 11.03 -6.57 12.34
CA HIS A 107 11.73 -6.99 13.54
C HIS A 107 11.87 -8.51 13.63
N ALA A 108 10.80 -9.25 13.31
CA ALA A 108 10.84 -10.71 13.25
C ALA A 108 11.49 -11.24 11.97
N VAL A 109 11.76 -10.38 11.00
CA VAL A 109 12.29 -10.74 9.67
C VAL A 109 11.41 -11.82 9.03
N SER A 110 10.12 -11.54 8.95
CA SER A 110 9.12 -12.47 8.41
C SER A 110 8.09 -11.75 7.54
N VAL A 111 7.38 -12.52 6.75
CA VAL A 111 6.26 -12.05 5.95
C VAL A 111 5.07 -12.99 6.07
N ASP A 112 3.89 -12.42 6.28
CA ASP A 112 2.60 -13.08 6.20
C ASP A 112 1.94 -12.77 4.87
N ILE A 113 1.43 -13.80 4.17
CA ILE A 113 0.87 -13.67 2.82
C ILE A 113 -0.50 -14.33 2.75
N ALA A 114 -1.52 -13.56 2.37
CA ALA A 114 -2.82 -14.05 1.95
C ALA A 114 -2.91 -14.03 0.41
N MET A 115 -3.33 -15.15 -0.20
CA MET A 115 -3.42 -15.30 -1.65
C MET A 115 -4.87 -15.27 -2.13
N ASN A 116 -5.11 -14.61 -3.27
CA ASN A 116 -6.43 -14.57 -3.93
C ASN A 116 -7.57 -14.13 -3.00
N MET A 117 -7.31 -13.16 -2.14
CA MET A 117 -8.25 -12.65 -1.13
C MET A 117 -8.78 -13.75 -0.17
N ASN A 118 -8.04 -14.84 0.02
CA ASN A 118 -8.36 -15.84 1.02
C ASN A 118 -7.63 -15.52 2.33
N TYR A 119 -8.19 -14.62 3.10
CA TYR A 119 -7.64 -14.15 4.37
C TYR A 119 -7.85 -15.13 5.55
N GLU A 120 -8.66 -16.18 5.35
CA GLU A 120 -8.76 -17.30 6.31
C GLU A 120 -7.51 -18.19 6.27
N LYS A 121 -6.69 -18.08 5.22
CA LYS A 121 -5.49 -18.88 5.02
C LYS A 121 -4.29 -17.98 4.74
N VAL A 122 -3.56 -17.67 5.80
CA VAL A 122 -2.33 -16.88 5.75
C VAL A 122 -1.12 -17.81 5.84
N TYR A 123 -0.12 -17.55 5.02
CA TYR A 123 1.15 -18.29 5.00
C TYR A 123 2.25 -17.38 5.56
N THR A 124 3.00 -17.88 6.55
CA THR A 124 4.12 -17.18 7.15
C THR A 124 5.44 -17.73 6.65
N PHE A 125 6.36 -16.85 6.26
CA PHE A 125 7.72 -17.18 5.85
C PHE A 125 8.73 -16.33 6.61
N GLY A 126 9.83 -16.96 7.05
CA GLY A 126 11.03 -16.24 7.50
C GLY A 126 11.80 -15.71 6.30
N LEU A 127 12.38 -14.50 6.41
CA LEU A 127 13.16 -13.83 5.38
C LEU A 127 14.67 -13.94 5.65
#